data_94dc7c60febdb1fe566eddcd0acaae9f
#
_entry.id   94dc7c60febdb1fe566eddcd0acaae9f
#
_cell.length_a   1.000
_cell.length_b   1.000
_cell.length_c   1.000
_cell.angle_alpha   90.00
_cell.angle_beta   90.00
_cell.angle_gamma   90.00
#
_symmetry.space_group_name_H-M   'P 1'
#
loop_
_entity.id
_entity.type
_entity.pdbx_description
1 polymer ?
#
loop_
_entity_poly.entity_id
_entity_poly.type
_entity_poly.pdbx_seq_one_letter_code
_entity_poly.pdbx_strand_id
1 'polypeptide(L)'
;MSDIKTEAIVLKRVNYNEGDRIVTFLTPDGRVSGIAKGVRREKSKLAGGIEMFCLSKIVVHQRDVKKTESEAEQFGVLTSAKAIEFYQNIISDLETLELASNFLKQISRITHHISSAELFSLTRQTLYFLNQFYLDQNKRQLIAIYFKLNLAKISGEEINVFYDSNNQKLESTATYDWDDFEKVFVRRPDQSGSIDQNVIKILRLILSNNLGVVLKIKNLTPFLPMLSHIAA
;
A
#
# COMPACT_ATOMS: atom_id res chain seq x y z
N MET A 1 1.21 -29.65 11.41
CA MET A 1 0.55 -29.17 10.16
C MET A 1 -0.58 -28.24 10.53
N SER A 2 -0.58 -26.98 10.06
CA SER A 2 -1.62 -25.98 10.37
C SER A 2 -2.14 -25.36 9.08
N ASP A 3 -3.43 -25.01 9.08
CA ASP A 3 -4.06 -24.27 8.00
C ASP A 3 -4.11 -22.79 8.35
N ILE A 4 -3.60 -21.93 7.48
CA ILE A 4 -3.84 -20.49 7.51
C ILE A 4 -5.11 -20.22 6.73
N LYS A 5 -6.16 -19.72 7.42
CA LYS A 5 -7.43 -19.30 6.84
C LYS A 5 -7.61 -17.81 7.07
N THR A 6 -7.50 -17.00 6.01
CA THR A 6 -7.48 -15.54 6.16
C THR A 6 -7.97 -14.83 4.90
N GLU A 7 -8.22 -13.52 5.03
CA GLU A 7 -8.32 -12.62 3.88
C GLU A 7 -6.92 -12.29 3.36
N ALA A 8 -6.78 -12.11 2.05
CA ALA A 8 -5.49 -11.89 1.42
C ALA A 8 -5.61 -11.05 0.15
N ILE A 9 -4.60 -10.23 -0.09
CA ILE A 9 -4.41 -9.47 -1.33
C ILE A 9 -3.23 -10.08 -2.07
N VAL A 10 -3.39 -10.33 -3.38
CA VAL A 10 -2.33 -10.91 -4.20
C VAL A 10 -1.26 -9.88 -4.48
N LEU A 11 -0.03 -10.12 -4.03
CA LEU A 11 1.13 -9.26 -4.27
C LEU A 11 1.93 -9.68 -5.51
N LYS A 12 2.07 -11.00 -5.72
CA LYS A 12 2.90 -11.54 -6.80
C LYS A 12 2.43 -12.93 -7.21
N ARG A 13 2.53 -13.22 -8.50
CA ARG A 13 2.30 -14.55 -9.09
C ARG A 13 3.49 -14.92 -9.96
N VAL A 14 4.02 -16.11 -9.78
CA VAL A 14 5.11 -16.65 -10.59
C VAL A 14 4.71 -18.01 -11.11
N ASN A 15 4.89 -18.25 -12.41
CA ASN A 15 4.69 -19.59 -12.99
C ASN A 15 5.71 -20.56 -12.39
N TYR A 16 5.23 -21.72 -11.99
CA TYR A 16 6.02 -22.78 -11.39
C TYR A 16 5.58 -24.11 -11.98
N ASN A 17 6.52 -24.92 -12.44
CA ASN A 17 6.23 -26.13 -13.23
C ASN A 17 5.25 -25.86 -14.40
N GLU A 18 4.74 -26.91 -15.06
CA GLU A 18 3.88 -26.77 -16.22
C GLU A 18 2.48 -26.22 -15.91
N GLY A 19 1.91 -26.57 -14.77
CA GLY A 19 0.52 -26.25 -14.42
C GLY A 19 0.34 -25.41 -13.17
N ASP A 20 1.40 -25.11 -12.43
CA ASP A 20 1.36 -24.52 -11.09
C ASP A 20 1.75 -23.05 -11.10
N ARG A 21 1.42 -22.35 -10.01
CA ARG A 21 1.94 -21.01 -9.69
C ARG A 21 2.33 -20.92 -8.22
N ILE A 22 3.41 -20.19 -7.94
CA ILE A 22 3.68 -19.68 -6.60
C ILE A 22 2.97 -18.32 -6.50
N VAL A 23 2.16 -18.17 -5.47
CA VAL A 23 1.42 -16.93 -5.20
C VAL A 23 1.86 -16.40 -3.85
N THR A 24 2.21 -15.11 -3.84
CA THR A 24 2.54 -14.37 -2.63
C THR A 24 1.39 -13.45 -2.29
N PHE A 25 0.94 -13.51 -1.05
CA PHE A 25 -0.17 -12.75 -0.52
C PHE A 25 0.27 -11.83 0.60
N LEU A 26 -0.40 -10.69 0.72
CA LEU A 26 -0.48 -9.88 1.93
C LEU A 26 -1.73 -10.29 2.70
N THR A 27 -1.57 -10.60 3.98
CA THR A 27 -2.65 -10.89 4.92
C THR A 27 -2.59 -9.93 6.11
N PRO A 28 -3.61 -9.84 6.97
CA PRO A 28 -3.54 -9.05 8.20
C PRO A 28 -2.37 -9.44 9.11
N ASP A 29 -1.99 -10.73 9.09
CA ASP A 29 -0.92 -11.27 9.93
C ASP A 29 0.46 -11.24 9.23
N GLY A 30 0.53 -10.68 8.00
CA GLY A 30 1.75 -10.52 7.23
C GLY A 30 1.76 -11.28 5.91
N ARG A 31 2.97 -11.57 5.41
CA ARG A 31 3.18 -12.21 4.12
C ARG A 31 3.00 -13.72 4.21
N VAL A 32 2.21 -14.26 3.28
CA VAL A 32 2.02 -15.70 3.12
C VAL A 32 2.29 -16.08 1.67
N SER A 33 3.01 -17.18 1.42
CA SER A 33 3.22 -17.72 0.08
C SER A 33 2.74 -19.15 0.00
N GLY A 34 2.15 -19.53 -1.15
CA GLY A 34 1.65 -20.87 -1.36
C GLY A 34 1.72 -21.30 -2.82
N ILE A 35 1.88 -22.60 -3.03
CA ILE A 35 1.84 -23.22 -4.35
C ILE A 35 0.39 -23.52 -4.71
N ALA A 36 -0.12 -22.86 -5.75
CA ALA A 36 -1.40 -23.15 -6.36
C ALA A 36 -1.24 -24.23 -7.43
N LYS A 37 -1.48 -25.49 -7.03
CA LYS A 37 -1.29 -26.65 -7.92
C LYS A 37 -2.35 -26.70 -9.01
N GLY A 38 -1.93 -26.96 -10.24
CA GLY A 38 -2.80 -27.11 -11.40
C GLY A 38 -3.59 -25.86 -11.76
N VAL A 39 -3.21 -24.68 -11.25
CA VAL A 39 -3.99 -23.45 -11.38
C VAL A 39 -4.05 -22.92 -12.82
N ARG A 40 -3.11 -23.31 -13.67
CA ARG A 40 -3.07 -22.94 -15.10
C ARG A 40 -3.92 -23.83 -15.99
N ARG A 41 -4.54 -24.88 -15.44
CA ARG A 41 -5.49 -25.74 -16.16
C ARG A 41 -6.85 -25.04 -16.29
N GLU A 42 -7.53 -25.20 -17.42
CA GLU A 42 -8.81 -24.52 -17.74
C GLU A 42 -9.88 -24.60 -16.64
N LYS A 43 -9.97 -25.72 -15.95
CA LYS A 43 -11.01 -25.99 -14.93
C LYS A 43 -10.56 -25.73 -13.50
N SER A 44 -9.52 -24.91 -13.30
CA SER A 44 -9.02 -24.65 -11.96
C SER A 44 -9.97 -23.77 -11.13
N LYS A 45 -10.40 -24.28 -9.98
CA LYS A 45 -11.21 -23.54 -9.01
C LYS A 45 -10.43 -22.46 -8.26
N LEU A 46 -9.09 -22.50 -8.32
CA LEU A 46 -8.23 -21.53 -7.63
C LEU A 46 -7.97 -20.28 -8.49
N ALA A 47 -8.14 -20.35 -9.81
CA ALA A 47 -7.68 -19.32 -10.74
C ALA A 47 -8.29 -17.93 -10.43
N GLY A 48 -9.60 -17.86 -10.21
CA GLY A 48 -10.28 -16.58 -9.96
C GLY A 48 -9.89 -15.92 -8.63
N GLY A 49 -9.45 -16.70 -7.63
CA GLY A 49 -9.07 -16.17 -6.31
C GLY A 49 -7.59 -15.78 -6.19
N ILE A 50 -6.80 -15.92 -7.26
CA ILE A 50 -5.39 -15.53 -7.28
C ILE A 50 -5.07 -14.48 -8.34
N GLU A 51 -6.09 -13.81 -8.87
CA GLU A 51 -5.88 -12.72 -9.81
C GLU A 51 -5.24 -11.51 -9.11
N MET A 52 -4.41 -10.75 -9.86
CA MET A 52 -3.89 -9.49 -9.37
C MET A 52 -5.06 -8.52 -9.11
N PHE A 53 -4.89 -7.62 -8.16
CA PHE A 53 -5.95 -6.69 -7.74
C PHE A 53 -7.22 -7.41 -7.27
N CYS A 54 -7.05 -8.51 -6.54
CA CYS A 54 -8.14 -9.27 -5.95
C CYS A 54 -7.95 -9.36 -4.43
N LEU A 55 -9.03 -9.09 -3.68
CA LEU A 55 -9.17 -9.48 -2.29
C LEU A 55 -9.82 -10.85 -2.24
N SER A 56 -9.19 -11.81 -1.60
CA SER A 56 -9.64 -13.19 -1.56
C SER A 56 -9.66 -13.76 -0.15
N LYS A 57 -10.55 -14.73 0.10
CA LYS A 57 -10.40 -15.68 1.21
C LYS A 57 -9.55 -16.83 0.76
N ILE A 58 -8.46 -17.08 1.46
CA ILE A 58 -7.52 -18.16 1.14
C ILE A 58 -7.43 -19.18 2.26
N VAL A 59 -7.04 -20.41 1.88
CA VAL A 59 -6.59 -21.46 2.79
C VAL A 59 -5.26 -21.96 2.29
N VAL A 60 -4.21 -21.77 3.09
CA VAL A 60 -2.87 -22.28 2.82
C VAL A 60 -2.54 -23.34 3.85
N HIS A 61 -2.32 -24.55 3.40
CA HIS A 61 -1.85 -25.66 4.23
C HIS A 61 -0.34 -25.56 4.39
N GLN A 62 0.13 -25.26 5.61
CA GLN A 62 1.56 -25.21 5.92
C GLN A 62 2.09 -26.61 6.19
N ARG A 63 3.25 -26.93 5.61
CA ARG A 63 4.02 -28.13 5.95
C ARG A 63 4.87 -27.82 7.18
N ASP A 64 5.08 -28.82 8.03
CA ASP A 64 6.09 -28.70 9.08
C ASP A 64 7.47 -28.73 8.40
N VAL A 65 8.11 -27.55 8.34
CA VAL A 65 9.42 -27.40 7.68
C VAL A 65 10.50 -27.90 8.64
N LYS A 66 11.27 -28.89 8.22
CA LYS A 66 12.54 -29.20 8.89
C LYS A 66 13.56 -28.12 8.56
N LYS A 67 14.33 -27.65 9.54
CA LYS A 67 15.31 -26.54 9.44
C LYS A 67 16.39 -26.67 8.35
N THR A 68 16.39 -27.74 7.57
CA THR A 68 17.38 -28.08 6.54
C THR A 68 16.87 -27.96 5.11
N GLU A 69 15.61 -27.52 4.90
CA GLU A 69 15.01 -27.47 3.57
C GLU A 69 15.24 -26.10 2.88
N SER A 70 15.40 -26.10 1.56
CA SER A 70 15.60 -24.92 0.74
C SER A 70 14.39 -23.97 0.84
N GLU A 71 14.58 -22.65 0.57
CA GLU A 71 13.49 -21.64 0.60
C GLU A 71 12.28 -22.06 -0.26
N ALA A 72 12.51 -22.80 -1.35
CA ALA A 72 11.45 -23.28 -2.24
C ALA A 72 10.56 -24.36 -1.59
N GLU A 73 11.08 -25.10 -0.62
CA GLU A 73 10.36 -26.17 0.10
C GLU A 73 9.52 -25.61 1.27
N GLN A 74 9.73 -24.34 1.64
CA GLN A 74 9.00 -23.65 2.71
C GLN A 74 7.61 -23.14 2.27
N PHE A 75 7.26 -23.23 0.98
CA PHE A 75 5.94 -22.80 0.53
C PHE A 75 4.85 -23.78 0.94
N GLY A 76 3.80 -23.26 1.58
CA GLY A 76 2.58 -24.02 1.82
C GLY A 76 1.88 -24.40 0.50
N VAL A 77 0.85 -25.24 0.61
CA VAL A 77 -0.03 -25.57 -0.53
C VAL A 77 -1.29 -24.74 -0.42
N LEU A 78 -1.59 -23.94 -1.45
CA LEU A 78 -2.86 -23.20 -1.54
C LEU A 78 -3.98 -24.20 -1.87
N THR A 79 -4.85 -24.47 -0.91
CA THR A 79 -5.95 -25.45 -1.03
C THR A 79 -7.27 -24.80 -1.39
N SER A 80 -7.45 -23.50 -1.07
CA SER A 80 -8.63 -22.72 -1.43
C SER A 80 -8.23 -21.26 -1.71
N ALA A 81 -8.85 -20.67 -2.74
CA ALA A 81 -8.81 -19.23 -3.00
C ALA A 81 -10.14 -18.81 -3.62
N LYS A 82 -10.89 -17.96 -2.91
CA LYS A 82 -12.17 -17.43 -3.37
C LYS A 82 -12.11 -15.93 -3.37
N ALA A 83 -12.33 -15.31 -4.54
CA ALA A 83 -12.43 -13.86 -4.66
C ALA A 83 -13.60 -13.34 -3.80
N ILE A 84 -13.33 -12.30 -3.00
CA ILE A 84 -14.32 -11.52 -2.27
C ILE A 84 -14.66 -10.29 -3.10
N GLU A 85 -13.62 -9.61 -3.59
CA GLU A 85 -13.71 -8.38 -4.35
C GLU A 85 -12.63 -8.38 -5.43
N PHE A 86 -13.00 -8.04 -6.66
CA PHE A 86 -12.09 -7.89 -7.77
C PHE A 86 -12.11 -6.44 -8.24
N TYR A 87 -10.96 -5.77 -8.16
CA TYR A 87 -10.80 -4.36 -8.48
C TYR A 87 -10.59 -4.17 -9.99
N GLN A 88 -11.61 -4.53 -10.77
CA GLN A 88 -11.53 -4.60 -12.24
C GLN A 88 -11.34 -3.24 -12.92
N ASN A 89 -11.82 -2.13 -12.31
CA ASN A 89 -11.67 -0.80 -12.90
C ASN A 89 -10.22 -0.34 -12.91
N ILE A 90 -9.38 -0.85 -11.99
CA ILE A 90 -7.92 -0.60 -12.00
C ILE A 90 -7.30 -1.06 -13.31
N ILE A 91 -7.76 -2.20 -13.85
CA ILE A 91 -7.20 -2.80 -15.08
C ILE A 91 -7.67 -2.06 -16.33
N SER A 92 -8.79 -1.35 -16.25
CA SER A 92 -9.41 -0.66 -17.38
C SER A 92 -8.77 0.70 -17.69
N ASP A 93 -7.95 1.25 -16.79
CA ASP A 93 -7.25 2.53 -16.95
C ASP A 93 -5.75 2.35 -16.72
N LEU A 94 -4.94 2.67 -17.73
CA LEU A 94 -3.50 2.43 -17.73
C LEU A 94 -2.79 3.19 -16.58
N GLU A 95 -3.12 4.45 -16.35
CA GLU A 95 -2.49 5.26 -15.28
C GLU A 95 -2.79 4.68 -13.90
N THR A 96 -4.04 4.27 -13.67
CA THR A 96 -4.46 3.63 -12.42
C THR A 96 -3.80 2.26 -12.25
N LEU A 97 -3.67 1.47 -13.34
CA LEU A 97 -3.00 0.17 -13.34
C LEU A 97 -1.52 0.30 -12.97
N GLU A 98 -0.81 1.27 -13.56
CA GLU A 98 0.60 1.54 -13.25
C GLU A 98 0.77 1.96 -11.79
N LEU A 99 -0.08 2.88 -11.31
CA LEU A 99 -0.05 3.36 -9.94
C LEU A 99 -0.28 2.22 -8.94
N ALA A 100 -1.34 1.43 -9.12
CA ALA A 100 -1.67 0.29 -8.26
C ALA A 100 -0.56 -0.78 -8.31
N SER A 101 0.01 -1.05 -9.48
CA SER A 101 1.11 -2.00 -9.64
C SER A 101 2.36 -1.54 -8.89
N ASN A 102 2.67 -0.24 -8.91
CA ASN A 102 3.79 0.33 -8.18
C ASN A 102 3.57 0.24 -6.66
N PHE A 103 2.35 0.45 -6.18
CA PHE A 103 2.02 0.27 -4.76
C PHE A 103 2.21 -1.18 -4.32
N LEU A 104 1.67 -2.16 -5.06
CA LEU A 104 1.87 -3.56 -4.74
C LEU A 104 3.35 -3.98 -4.76
N LYS A 105 4.18 -3.41 -5.66
CA LYS A 105 5.62 -3.64 -5.67
C LYS A 105 6.29 -3.10 -4.40
N GLN A 106 5.94 -1.88 -3.94
CA GLN A 106 6.46 -1.31 -2.70
C GLN A 106 6.06 -2.15 -1.50
N ILE A 107 4.76 -2.51 -1.38
CA ILE A 107 4.27 -3.40 -0.34
C ILE A 107 5.03 -4.74 -0.35
N SER A 108 5.20 -5.35 -1.52
CA SER A 108 5.91 -6.64 -1.63
C SER A 108 7.36 -6.58 -1.13
N ARG A 109 8.03 -5.43 -1.25
CA ARG A 109 9.39 -5.24 -0.75
C ARG A 109 9.44 -5.15 0.78
N ILE A 110 8.58 -4.33 1.36
CA ILE A 110 8.59 -4.11 2.82
C ILE A 110 8.00 -5.27 3.63
N THR A 111 7.12 -6.07 3.05
CA THR A 111 6.53 -7.26 3.74
C THR A 111 7.52 -8.36 4.08
N HIS A 112 8.78 -8.24 3.68
CA HIS A 112 9.87 -9.09 4.17
C HIS A 112 10.31 -8.71 5.59
N HIS A 113 10.06 -7.47 6.01
CA HIS A 113 10.57 -6.90 7.27
C HIS A 113 9.44 -6.43 8.19
N ILE A 114 8.29 -6.08 7.63
CA ILE A 114 7.15 -5.54 8.35
C ILE A 114 5.92 -6.42 8.14
N SER A 115 5.33 -6.85 9.24
CA SER A 115 4.07 -7.59 9.27
C SER A 115 3.10 -6.82 10.15
N SER A 116 2.08 -6.18 9.57
CA SER A 116 1.07 -5.47 10.34
C SER A 116 -0.29 -5.46 9.67
N ALA A 117 -1.34 -5.51 10.49
CA ALA A 117 -2.72 -5.33 10.03
C ALA A 117 -2.95 -3.95 9.39
N GLU A 118 -2.16 -2.94 9.80
CA GLU A 118 -2.21 -1.59 9.24
C GLU A 118 -1.77 -1.58 7.78
N LEU A 119 -0.70 -2.34 7.44
CA LEU A 119 -0.23 -2.47 6.06
C LEU A 119 -1.28 -3.14 5.15
N PHE A 120 -1.94 -4.18 5.66
CA PHE A 120 -3.06 -4.82 4.96
C PHE A 120 -4.22 -3.83 4.76
N SER A 121 -4.60 -3.09 5.80
CA SER A 121 -5.66 -2.10 5.77
C SER A 121 -5.35 -0.96 4.78
N LEU A 122 -4.13 -0.42 4.81
CA LEU A 122 -3.66 0.60 3.86
C LEU A 122 -3.77 0.10 2.42
N THR A 123 -3.27 -1.11 2.14
CA THR A 123 -3.30 -1.70 0.80
C THR A 123 -4.74 -1.90 0.31
N ARG A 124 -5.60 -2.51 1.13
CA ARG A 124 -7.01 -2.75 0.81
C ARG A 124 -7.74 -1.45 0.52
N GLN A 125 -7.59 -0.45 1.39
CA GLN A 125 -8.25 0.85 1.25
C GLN A 125 -7.78 1.57 -0.02
N THR A 126 -6.48 1.54 -0.31
CA THR A 126 -5.90 2.17 -1.51
C THR A 126 -6.44 1.53 -2.78
N LEU A 127 -6.45 0.19 -2.87
CA LEU A 127 -7.01 -0.53 -4.02
C LEU A 127 -8.51 -0.27 -4.19
N TYR A 128 -9.27 -0.25 -3.09
CA TYR A 128 -10.70 0.06 -3.11
C TYR A 128 -10.98 1.44 -3.72
N PHE A 129 -10.25 2.49 -3.31
CA PHE A 129 -10.46 3.83 -3.85
C PHE A 129 -9.90 4.00 -5.26
N LEU A 130 -8.81 3.32 -5.63
CA LEU A 130 -8.34 3.27 -7.01
C LEU A 130 -9.32 2.57 -7.96
N ASN A 131 -10.14 1.67 -7.45
CA ASN A 131 -11.17 0.96 -8.22
C ASN A 131 -12.43 1.79 -8.50
N GLN A 132 -12.54 3.02 -7.99
CA GLN A 132 -13.72 3.86 -8.22
C GLN A 132 -13.82 4.30 -9.68
N PHE A 133 -15.03 4.31 -10.22
CA PHE A 133 -15.30 4.90 -11.53
C PHE A 133 -14.95 6.40 -11.51
N TYR A 134 -14.35 6.90 -12.59
CA TYR A 134 -14.03 8.33 -12.80
C TYR A 134 -13.08 8.92 -11.74
N LEU A 135 -11.92 8.32 -11.56
CA LEU A 135 -10.82 8.95 -10.85
C LEU A 135 -10.18 10.03 -11.76
N ASP A 136 -10.38 11.29 -11.40
CA ASP A 136 -9.60 12.37 -12.00
C ASP A 136 -8.13 12.33 -11.55
N GLN A 137 -7.27 13.04 -12.26
CA GLN A 137 -5.83 13.08 -12.00
C GLN A 137 -5.51 13.56 -10.56
N ASN A 138 -6.24 14.55 -10.04
CA ASN A 138 -6.01 15.09 -8.71
C ASN A 138 -6.32 14.05 -7.63
N LYS A 139 -7.37 13.27 -7.79
CA LYS A 139 -7.70 12.18 -6.85
C LYS A 139 -6.66 11.06 -6.89
N ARG A 140 -6.21 10.66 -8.09
CA ARG A 140 -5.12 9.67 -8.22
C ARG A 140 -3.85 10.15 -7.51
N GLN A 141 -3.48 11.42 -7.72
CA GLN A 141 -2.33 12.04 -7.06
C GLN A 141 -2.50 12.08 -5.53
N LEU A 142 -3.66 12.44 -5.04
CA LEU A 142 -3.96 12.46 -3.60
C LEU A 142 -3.91 11.05 -2.99
N ILE A 143 -4.42 10.03 -3.69
CA ILE A 143 -4.31 8.63 -3.26
C ILE A 143 -2.83 8.21 -3.19
N ALA A 144 -2.01 8.63 -4.16
CA ALA A 144 -0.59 8.35 -4.16
C ALA A 144 0.14 9.00 -2.97
N ILE A 145 -0.15 10.26 -2.69
CA ILE A 145 0.38 10.99 -1.54
C ILE A 145 -0.03 10.30 -0.23
N TYR A 146 -1.32 10.00 -0.08
CA TYR A 146 -1.84 9.29 1.08
C TYR A 146 -1.13 7.96 1.31
N PHE A 147 -1.01 7.16 0.25
CA PHE A 147 -0.35 5.86 0.32
C PHE A 147 1.11 5.99 0.78
N LYS A 148 1.90 6.86 0.15
CA LYS A 148 3.32 7.04 0.47
C LYS A 148 3.55 7.51 1.91
N LEU A 149 2.81 8.54 2.36
CA LEU A 149 2.95 9.08 3.72
C LEU A 149 2.55 8.05 4.78
N ASN A 150 1.46 7.31 4.57
CA ASN A 150 1.05 6.27 5.52
C ASN A 150 1.95 5.03 5.45
N LEU A 151 2.53 4.72 4.29
CA LEU A 151 3.52 3.66 4.17
C LEU A 151 4.80 4.02 4.95
N ALA A 152 5.30 5.25 4.81
CA ALA A 152 6.43 5.75 5.58
C ALA A 152 6.15 5.67 7.10
N LYS A 153 4.95 6.09 7.52
CA LYS A 153 4.51 5.96 8.91
C LYS A 153 4.55 4.52 9.41
N ILE A 154 3.99 3.56 8.66
CA ILE A 154 4.01 2.13 9.02
C ILE A 154 5.44 1.57 9.05
N SER A 155 6.33 2.12 8.21
CA SER A 155 7.76 1.74 8.16
C SER A 155 8.62 2.40 9.24
N GLY A 156 8.04 3.27 10.09
CA GLY A 156 8.78 3.99 11.13
C GLY A 156 9.49 5.25 10.63
N GLU A 157 9.22 5.69 9.41
CA GLU A 157 9.77 6.89 8.77
C GLU A 157 8.73 8.02 8.70
N GLU A 158 7.84 8.11 9.72
CA GLU A 158 6.79 9.13 9.76
C GLU A 158 7.39 10.54 9.82
N ILE A 159 6.94 11.40 8.92
CA ILE A 159 7.33 12.81 8.95
C ILE A 159 6.71 13.52 10.18
N ASN A 160 7.51 14.39 10.82
CA ASN A 160 7.02 15.17 11.95
C ASN A 160 6.27 16.40 11.45
N VAL A 161 4.95 16.42 11.61
CA VAL A 161 4.08 17.53 11.19
C VAL A 161 3.73 18.48 12.34
N PHE A 162 4.43 18.40 13.48
CA PHE A 162 4.16 19.20 14.67
C PHE A 162 5.34 20.09 15.08
N TYR A 163 6.56 19.72 14.73
CA TYR A 163 7.79 20.42 15.11
C TYR A 163 8.69 20.64 13.90
N ASP A 164 9.47 21.73 13.94
CA ASP A 164 10.46 22.06 12.92
C ASP A 164 11.85 21.45 13.24
N SER A 165 12.83 21.74 12.41
CA SER A 165 14.23 21.29 12.55
C SER A 165 14.89 21.70 13.87
N ASN A 166 14.40 22.76 14.52
CA ASN A 166 14.89 23.24 15.81
C ASN A 166 14.05 22.69 16.98
N ASN A 167 13.19 21.71 16.73
CA ASN A 167 12.26 21.14 17.70
C ASN A 167 11.29 22.17 18.29
N GLN A 168 10.98 23.23 17.51
CA GLN A 168 9.99 24.23 17.85
C GLN A 168 8.65 23.87 17.21
N LYS A 169 7.55 24.09 17.95
CA LYS A 169 6.21 23.78 17.45
C LYS A 169 5.89 24.61 16.21
N LEU A 170 5.36 23.97 15.18
CA LEU A 170 4.93 24.64 13.95
C LEU A 170 3.81 25.64 14.23
N GLU A 171 4.05 26.90 13.89
CA GLU A 171 3.13 28.04 14.10
C GLU A 171 2.31 28.32 12.86
N SER A 172 1.06 28.75 13.04
CA SER A 172 0.15 29.04 11.94
C SER A 172 0.50 30.34 11.17
N THR A 173 1.29 31.21 11.77
CA THR A 173 1.70 32.51 11.19
C THR A 173 3.06 32.45 10.52
N ALA A 174 3.79 31.35 10.67
CA ALA A 174 5.11 31.15 10.07
C ALA A 174 5.02 30.39 8.75
N THR A 175 6.05 30.56 7.92
CA THR A 175 6.26 29.74 6.72
C THR A 175 7.53 28.91 6.85
N TYR A 176 7.56 27.80 6.13
CA TYR A 176 8.60 26.80 6.21
C TYR A 176 9.04 26.38 4.81
N ASP A 177 10.26 25.84 4.70
CA ASP A 177 10.67 25.02 3.58
C ASP A 177 10.81 23.57 4.02
N TRP A 178 10.83 22.66 3.06
CA TRP A 178 11.05 21.23 3.28
C TRP A 178 12.52 20.90 3.05
N ASP A 179 13.15 20.27 4.01
CA ASP A 179 14.46 19.68 3.85
C ASP A 179 14.30 18.24 3.38
N ASP A 180 14.69 17.96 2.13
CA ASP A 180 14.54 16.65 1.51
C ASP A 180 15.47 15.59 2.11
N PHE A 181 16.57 15.99 2.70
CA PHE A 181 17.56 15.07 3.26
C PHE A 181 17.15 14.65 4.69
N GLU A 182 16.91 15.63 5.55
CA GLU A 182 16.54 15.39 6.95
C GLU A 182 15.03 15.08 7.12
N LYS A 183 14.21 15.29 6.08
CA LYS A 183 12.74 15.10 6.10
C LYS A 183 12.05 15.93 7.20
N VAL A 184 12.44 17.19 7.35
CA VAL A 184 11.94 18.12 8.37
C VAL A 184 11.54 19.46 7.79
N PHE A 185 10.68 20.20 8.52
CA PHE A 185 10.32 21.58 8.21
C PHE A 185 11.38 22.53 8.75
N VAL A 186 11.86 23.44 7.89
CA VAL A 186 12.83 24.49 8.23
C VAL A 186 12.14 25.83 8.23
N ARG A 187 12.08 26.51 9.39
CA ARG A 187 11.39 27.81 9.53
C ARG A 187 12.10 28.89 8.72
N ARG A 188 11.30 29.74 8.03
CA ARG A 188 11.77 30.94 7.33
C ARG A 188 11.32 32.20 8.07
N PRO A 189 12.26 32.92 8.73
CA PRO A 189 11.92 34.12 9.52
C PRO A 189 11.36 35.27 8.68
N ASP A 190 11.79 35.36 7.41
CA ASP A 190 11.34 36.37 6.43
C ASP A 190 10.00 36.05 5.75
N GLN A 191 9.34 34.95 6.17
CA GLN A 191 8.11 34.45 5.60
C GLN A 191 8.20 34.06 4.10
N SER A 192 9.38 33.82 3.58
CA SER A 192 9.62 33.43 2.18
C SER A 192 9.42 31.93 1.92
N GLY A 193 9.13 31.14 2.96
CA GLY A 193 8.98 29.69 2.86
C GLY A 193 7.78 29.28 1.99
N SER A 194 7.97 28.20 1.26
CA SER A 194 6.99 27.64 0.31
C SER A 194 5.84 26.85 0.98
N ILE A 195 5.97 26.56 2.26
CA ILE A 195 5.01 25.76 3.03
C ILE A 195 4.31 26.66 4.07
N ASP A 196 3.02 26.83 3.91
CA ASP A 196 2.15 27.58 4.82
C ASP A 196 1.36 26.65 5.77
N GLN A 197 0.54 27.27 6.63
CA GLN A 197 -0.33 26.53 7.55
C GLN A 197 -1.32 25.57 6.85
N ASN A 198 -1.71 25.83 5.59
CA ASN A 198 -2.68 25.01 4.89
C ASN A 198 -2.05 23.68 4.48
N VAL A 199 -0.84 23.71 3.95
CA VAL A 199 -0.06 22.49 3.65
C VAL A 199 0.11 21.63 4.91
N ILE A 200 0.50 22.24 6.04
CA ILE A 200 0.69 21.54 7.32
C ILE A 200 -0.63 20.94 7.82
N LYS A 201 -1.74 21.66 7.73
CA LYS A 201 -3.07 21.15 8.11
C LYS A 201 -3.49 19.96 7.24
N ILE A 202 -3.24 20.02 5.93
CA ILE A 202 -3.55 18.94 5.01
C ILE A 202 -2.71 17.71 5.33
N LEU A 203 -1.41 17.86 5.59
CA LEU A 203 -0.54 16.73 6.00
C LEU A 203 -1.03 16.07 7.28
N ARG A 204 -1.40 16.87 8.30
CA ARG A 204 -2.00 16.35 9.54
C ARG A 204 -3.29 15.58 9.28
N LEU A 205 -4.16 16.07 8.40
CA LEU A 205 -5.40 15.38 8.02
C LEU A 205 -5.11 14.07 7.31
N ILE A 206 -4.12 14.04 6.40
CA ILE A 206 -3.72 12.81 5.68
C ILE A 206 -3.20 11.76 6.66
N LEU A 207 -2.37 12.14 7.62
CA LEU A 207 -1.73 11.22 8.56
C LEU A 207 -2.65 10.76 9.71
N SER A 208 -3.72 11.50 10.00
CA SER A 208 -4.64 11.22 11.11
C SER A 208 -5.98 10.62 10.70
N ASN A 209 -6.30 10.57 9.40
CA ASN A 209 -7.60 10.11 8.91
C ASN A 209 -7.47 8.99 7.88
N ASN A 210 -8.57 8.27 7.65
CA ASN A 210 -8.65 7.30 6.55
C ASN A 210 -8.79 7.99 5.18
N LEU A 211 -8.44 7.28 4.13
CA LEU A 211 -8.44 7.82 2.76
C LEU A 211 -9.81 8.34 2.31
N GLY A 212 -10.91 7.72 2.75
CA GLY A 212 -12.27 8.17 2.40
C GLY A 212 -12.60 9.56 2.97
N VAL A 213 -12.04 9.95 4.11
CA VAL A 213 -12.14 11.31 4.68
C VAL A 213 -11.24 12.27 3.90
N VAL A 214 -10.01 11.86 3.62
CA VAL A 214 -9.01 12.67 2.90
C VAL A 214 -9.52 13.05 1.50
N LEU A 215 -10.16 12.12 0.78
CA LEU A 215 -10.72 12.37 -0.55
C LEU A 215 -11.90 13.36 -0.58
N LYS A 216 -12.45 13.74 0.57
CA LYS A 216 -13.51 14.75 0.70
C LYS A 216 -12.96 16.18 0.90
N ILE A 217 -11.67 16.36 1.09
CA ILE A 217 -11.04 17.67 1.23
C ILE A 217 -11.20 18.43 -0.10
N LYS A 218 -11.77 19.64 -0.01
CA LYS A 218 -12.01 20.50 -1.18
C LYS A 218 -10.81 21.43 -1.43
N ASN A 219 -10.68 21.91 -2.66
CA ASN A 219 -9.69 22.92 -3.06
C ASN A 219 -8.22 22.48 -2.82
N LEU A 220 -7.92 21.19 -3.00
CA LEU A 220 -6.58 20.63 -2.81
C LEU A 220 -5.62 20.89 -3.98
N THR A 221 -6.13 21.15 -5.18
CA THR A 221 -5.33 21.26 -6.41
C THR A 221 -4.07 22.13 -6.27
N PRO A 222 -4.13 23.34 -5.66
CA PRO A 222 -2.93 24.18 -5.51
C PRO A 222 -1.85 23.59 -4.60
N PHE A 223 -2.22 22.69 -3.69
CA PHE A 223 -1.31 22.10 -2.70
C PHE A 223 -0.71 20.77 -3.14
N LEU A 224 -1.29 20.11 -4.14
CA LEU A 224 -0.86 18.78 -4.60
C LEU A 224 0.62 18.71 -5.01
N PRO A 225 1.20 19.71 -5.73
CA PRO A 225 2.63 19.66 -6.07
C PRO A 225 3.52 19.61 -4.83
N MET A 226 3.27 20.46 -3.85
CA MET A 226 4.04 20.52 -2.60
C MET A 226 3.85 19.25 -1.75
N LEU A 227 2.61 18.76 -1.63
CA LEU A 227 2.32 17.52 -0.93
C LEU A 227 3.01 16.31 -1.59
N SER A 228 3.07 16.27 -2.93
CA SER A 228 3.77 15.23 -3.68
C SER A 228 5.28 15.28 -3.46
N HIS A 229 5.84 16.50 -3.38
CA HIS A 229 7.26 16.72 -3.10
C HIS A 229 7.62 16.19 -1.70
N ILE A 230 6.86 16.56 -0.68
CA ILE A 230 7.05 16.08 0.70
C ILE A 230 6.89 14.56 0.82
N ALA A 231 6.02 13.96 0.00
CA ALA A 231 5.77 12.51 -0.02
C ALA A 231 6.75 11.73 -0.91
N ALA A 232 7.73 12.39 -1.52
CA ALA A 232 8.70 11.71 -2.39
C ALA A 232 9.76 10.99 -1.59
#